data_b13466de6b9cc548cb09081ca4f1aa73
#
_entry.id   b13466de6b9cc548cb09081ca4f1aa73
#
_cell.length_a   1.000
_cell.length_b   1.000
_cell.length_c   1.000
_cell.angle_alpha   90.00
_cell.angle_beta   90.00
_cell.angle_gamma   90.00
#
_symmetry.space_group_name_H-M   'P 1'
#
loop_
_entity.id
_entity.type
_entity.pdbx_description
1 polymer ?
#
loop_
_entity_poly.entity_id
_entity_poly.type
_entity_poly.pdbx_seq_one_letter_code
_entity_poly.pdbx_strand_id
1 'polypeptide(L)'
;MKSIATINFKGGVGKTTVTWLLAKYVAERKKKKVLVVDTDAQMSLTLAIQLQETGKMIGDFEKWYDDQHIKNKKTLLSALEQYDILKGGHFDFPINSSFIYQMSDYLHFIPSVVELYWLELEVFDKEKVKHFIQALLGKMEHSKLYNFDYVFFDSPPNFTALSYSVLSCSSLILIPVNPDVFASRGIGLMVDGLRYRIEPWPNPKIAVFMNKAKERVGQMTRETMGYLRESNFACDSIRNDGVNIESWDSIIPDRVSIKRAIPGQYFPDEFEHYFAKLWNNVENILR
;
A
#
# COMPACT_ATOMS: atom_id res chain seq x y z
N MET A 1 9.02 -11.42 -8.18
CA MET A 1 8.11 -10.71 -7.24
C MET A 1 7.78 -9.34 -7.81
N LYS A 2 6.51 -8.88 -7.78
CA LYS A 2 6.08 -7.54 -8.23
C LYS A 2 5.65 -6.72 -7.02
N SER A 3 6.08 -5.45 -6.96
CA SER A 3 5.79 -4.53 -5.85
C SER A 3 4.75 -3.49 -6.27
N ILE A 4 3.73 -3.27 -5.44
CA ILE A 4 2.59 -2.38 -5.69
C ILE A 4 2.43 -1.46 -4.49
N ALA A 5 2.60 -0.16 -4.68
CA ALA A 5 2.39 0.83 -3.63
C ALA A 5 1.07 1.58 -3.84
N THR A 6 0.30 1.76 -2.79
CA THR A 6 -0.89 2.62 -2.81
C THR A 6 -0.59 3.92 -2.08
N ILE A 7 -0.62 5.05 -2.77
CA ILE A 7 -0.32 6.36 -2.21
C ILE A 7 -1.33 7.42 -2.65
N ASN A 8 -1.60 8.37 -1.78
CA ASN A 8 -2.20 9.67 -2.08
C ASN A 8 -1.96 10.59 -0.88
N PHE A 9 -1.52 11.81 -1.12
CA PHE A 9 -1.26 12.78 -0.05
C PHE A 9 -2.52 13.31 0.62
N LYS A 10 -3.68 13.13 -0.01
CA LYS A 10 -4.96 13.41 0.62
C LYS A 10 -5.33 12.29 1.60
N GLY A 11 -5.63 12.68 2.84
CA GLY A 11 -6.16 11.76 3.84
C GLY A 11 -7.56 11.27 3.49
N GLY A 12 -7.90 10.07 3.94
CA GLY A 12 -9.27 9.56 3.81
C GLY A 12 -9.70 9.10 2.43
N VAL A 13 -8.81 9.04 1.43
CA VAL A 13 -9.16 8.56 0.06
C VAL A 13 -9.32 7.03 -0.02
N GLY A 14 -9.01 6.30 1.06
CA GLY A 14 -9.20 4.85 1.14
C GLY A 14 -7.99 4.02 0.70
N LYS A 15 -6.77 4.55 0.81
CA LYS A 15 -5.52 3.80 0.53
C LYS A 15 -5.51 2.43 1.21
N THR A 16 -5.56 2.42 2.53
CA THR A 16 -5.59 1.22 3.37
C THR A 16 -6.67 0.22 2.96
N THR A 17 -7.90 0.71 2.75
CA THR A 17 -9.02 -0.14 2.35
C THR A 17 -8.78 -0.82 1.02
N VAL A 18 -8.31 -0.06 0.02
CA VAL A 18 -8.02 -0.60 -1.31
C VAL A 18 -6.85 -1.56 -1.27
N THR A 19 -5.75 -1.18 -0.62
CA THR A 19 -4.56 -2.04 -0.49
C THR A 19 -4.93 -3.39 0.10
N TRP A 20 -5.62 -3.38 1.23
CA TRP A 20 -5.98 -4.61 1.93
C TRP A 20 -6.97 -5.48 1.15
N LEU A 21 -8.07 -4.91 0.67
CA LEU A 21 -9.09 -5.68 -0.04
C LEU A 21 -8.57 -6.20 -1.39
N LEU A 22 -7.74 -5.43 -2.10
CA LEU A 22 -7.11 -5.90 -3.33
C LEU A 22 -6.14 -7.05 -3.05
N ALA A 23 -5.31 -6.94 -2.02
CA ALA A 23 -4.41 -8.00 -1.58
C ALA A 23 -5.16 -9.28 -1.20
N LYS A 24 -6.26 -9.16 -0.41
CA LYS A 24 -7.14 -10.29 -0.08
C LYS A 24 -7.78 -10.91 -1.31
N TYR A 25 -8.29 -10.10 -2.23
CA TYR A 25 -8.85 -10.59 -3.49
C TYR A 25 -7.81 -11.41 -4.26
N VAL A 26 -6.59 -10.92 -4.39
CA VAL A 26 -5.51 -11.62 -5.11
C VAL A 26 -5.13 -12.92 -4.42
N ALA A 27 -5.00 -12.91 -3.10
CA ALA A 27 -4.67 -14.09 -2.32
C ALA A 27 -5.79 -15.16 -2.40
N GLU A 28 -7.05 -14.76 -2.19
CA GLU A 28 -8.16 -15.68 -2.06
C GLU A 28 -8.74 -16.14 -3.41
N ARG A 29 -8.87 -15.23 -4.39
CA ARG A 29 -9.49 -15.53 -5.69
C ARG A 29 -8.49 -15.94 -6.77
N LYS A 30 -7.27 -15.37 -6.73
CA LYS A 30 -6.21 -15.68 -7.72
C LYS A 30 -5.20 -16.70 -7.20
N LYS A 31 -5.28 -17.10 -5.92
CA LYS A 31 -4.35 -18.07 -5.28
C LYS A 31 -2.88 -17.69 -5.47
N LYS A 32 -2.60 -16.38 -5.40
CA LYS A 32 -1.24 -15.84 -5.46
C LYS A 32 -0.70 -15.61 -4.06
N LYS A 33 0.58 -15.87 -3.85
CA LYS A 33 1.24 -15.55 -2.59
C LYS A 33 1.47 -14.06 -2.48
N VAL A 34 0.82 -13.43 -1.51
CA VAL A 34 0.79 -11.99 -1.30
C VAL A 34 1.38 -11.64 0.05
N LEU A 35 2.26 -10.64 0.06
CA LEU A 35 2.69 -9.95 1.26
C LEU A 35 2.08 -8.56 1.28
N VAL A 36 1.51 -8.14 2.41
CA VAL A 36 1.09 -6.76 2.65
C VAL A 36 1.99 -6.15 3.71
N VAL A 37 2.48 -4.94 3.46
CA VAL A 37 3.36 -4.21 4.38
C VAL A 37 2.68 -2.89 4.73
N ASP A 38 2.37 -2.70 6.01
CA ASP A 38 1.90 -1.42 6.52
C ASP A 38 3.11 -0.51 6.77
N THR A 39 3.20 0.60 6.04
CA THR A 39 4.29 1.57 6.16
C THR A 39 3.83 2.91 6.73
N ASP A 40 2.57 2.99 7.20
CA ASP A 40 2.00 4.18 7.81
C ASP A 40 2.12 4.12 9.34
N ALA A 41 2.81 5.09 9.95
CA ALA A 41 2.90 5.22 11.39
C ALA A 41 1.54 5.45 12.09
N GLN A 42 0.48 5.78 11.34
CA GLN A 42 -0.89 5.79 11.86
C GLN A 42 -1.43 4.38 12.13
N MET A 43 -0.77 3.34 11.64
CA MET A 43 -1.09 1.94 11.87
C MET A 43 -2.54 1.55 11.46
N SER A 44 -3.15 2.26 10.53
CA SER A 44 -4.56 2.06 10.19
C SER A 44 -4.86 0.64 9.72
N LEU A 45 -3.97 0.03 8.95
CA LEU A 45 -4.08 -1.35 8.50
C LEU A 45 -3.79 -2.33 9.63
N THR A 46 -2.71 -2.10 10.35
CA THR A 46 -2.29 -2.93 11.50
C THR A 46 -3.38 -3.03 12.55
N LEU A 47 -3.98 -1.89 12.94
CA LEU A 47 -5.09 -1.85 13.89
C LEU A 47 -6.32 -2.60 13.38
N ALA A 48 -6.67 -2.44 12.10
CA ALA A 48 -7.83 -3.10 11.52
C ALA A 48 -7.67 -4.63 11.49
N ILE A 49 -6.46 -5.13 11.22
CA ILE A 49 -6.15 -6.56 11.23
C ILE A 49 -6.18 -7.10 12.66
N GLN A 50 -5.61 -6.38 13.63
CA GLN A 50 -5.61 -6.80 15.03
C GLN A 50 -7.01 -6.86 15.63
N LEU A 51 -7.89 -5.92 15.28
CA LEU A 51 -9.30 -5.97 15.66
C LEU A 51 -10.02 -7.20 15.09
N GLN A 52 -9.60 -7.68 13.94
CA GLN A 52 -10.13 -8.93 13.36
C GLN A 52 -9.71 -10.16 14.18
N GLU A 53 -8.43 -10.25 14.57
CA GLU A 53 -7.91 -11.43 15.28
C GLU A 53 -8.41 -11.54 16.72
N THR A 54 -8.49 -10.40 17.41
CA THR A 54 -8.83 -10.40 18.84
C THR A 54 -10.34 -10.24 19.08
N GLY A 55 -11.08 -9.67 18.13
CA GLY A 55 -12.52 -9.38 18.28
C GLY A 55 -12.84 -8.42 19.45
N LYS A 56 -11.82 -7.78 20.04
CA LYS A 56 -11.92 -7.10 21.34
C LYS A 56 -11.21 -5.75 21.37
N MET A 57 -11.45 -5.02 22.45
CA MET A 57 -11.15 -3.62 22.70
C MET A 57 -9.64 -3.32 22.93
N ILE A 58 -9.34 -2.05 23.10
CA ILE A 58 -8.04 -1.39 23.23
C ILE A 58 -7.00 -2.15 24.10
N GLY A 59 -7.38 -2.79 25.20
CA GLY A 59 -6.45 -3.50 26.07
C GLY A 59 -5.79 -4.74 25.45
N ASP A 60 -6.46 -5.39 24.49
CA ASP A 60 -5.85 -6.52 23.77
C ASP A 60 -4.84 -6.03 22.73
N PHE A 61 -5.05 -4.82 22.20
CA PHE A 61 -4.07 -4.16 21.31
C PHE A 61 -2.80 -3.76 22.07
N GLU A 62 -2.91 -3.16 23.25
CA GLU A 62 -1.76 -2.81 24.08
C GLU A 62 -0.92 -4.04 24.40
N LYS A 63 -1.57 -5.13 24.80
CA LYS A 63 -0.90 -6.40 25.03
C LYS A 63 -0.22 -6.95 23.78
N TRP A 64 -0.90 -6.92 22.63
CA TRP A 64 -0.31 -7.33 21.35
C TRP A 64 0.89 -6.46 21.02
N TYR A 65 0.80 -5.14 21.21
CA TYR A 65 1.86 -4.18 20.94
C TYR A 65 3.10 -4.49 21.81
N ASP A 66 2.92 -4.64 23.11
CA ASP A 66 4.00 -5.02 24.03
C ASP A 66 4.65 -6.34 23.63
N ASP A 67 3.85 -7.35 23.33
CA ASP A 67 4.34 -8.66 22.99
C ASP A 67 5.04 -8.68 21.61
N GLN A 68 4.46 -8.05 20.61
CA GLN A 68 4.97 -8.15 19.24
C GLN A 68 6.05 -7.12 18.92
N HIS A 69 5.91 -5.89 19.37
CA HIS A 69 6.91 -4.86 19.11
C HIS A 69 8.02 -4.87 20.16
N ILE A 70 7.67 -4.73 21.43
CA ILE A 70 8.67 -4.55 22.49
C ILE A 70 9.46 -5.83 22.79
N LYS A 71 8.74 -6.97 23.01
CA LYS A 71 9.40 -8.21 23.39
C LYS A 71 9.96 -9.00 22.22
N ASN A 72 9.16 -9.20 21.18
CA ASN A 72 9.47 -10.15 20.10
C ASN A 72 10.09 -9.50 18.86
N LYS A 73 10.08 -8.16 18.76
CA LYS A 73 10.65 -7.40 17.63
C LYS A 73 10.08 -7.84 16.27
N LYS A 74 8.76 -7.96 16.19
CA LYS A 74 8.03 -8.50 15.04
C LYS A 74 7.31 -7.42 14.22
N THR A 75 7.95 -6.31 13.92
CA THR A 75 7.37 -5.18 13.20
C THR A 75 8.30 -4.66 12.11
N LEU A 76 7.77 -3.81 11.23
CA LEU A 76 8.57 -3.19 10.17
C LEU A 76 9.70 -2.34 10.75
N LEU A 77 9.46 -1.62 11.86
CA LEU A 77 10.50 -0.85 12.55
C LEU A 77 11.62 -1.76 13.05
N SER A 78 11.27 -2.89 13.66
CA SER A 78 12.28 -3.85 14.13
C SER A 78 13.14 -4.40 12.98
N ALA A 79 12.54 -4.58 11.80
CA ALA A 79 13.26 -4.96 10.60
C ALA A 79 14.23 -3.86 10.16
N LEU A 80 13.80 -2.60 10.20
CA LEU A 80 14.62 -1.44 9.87
C LEU A 80 15.75 -1.22 10.88
N GLU A 81 15.48 -1.32 12.17
CA GLU A 81 16.50 -1.24 13.23
C GLU A 81 17.61 -2.27 13.03
N GLN A 82 17.25 -3.51 12.67
CA GLN A 82 18.25 -4.53 12.36
C GLN A 82 19.07 -4.17 11.11
N TYR A 83 18.44 -3.63 10.10
CA TYR A 83 19.13 -3.15 8.88
C TYR A 83 20.09 -2.00 9.18
N ASP A 84 19.73 -1.08 10.06
CA ASP A 84 20.57 0.06 10.44
C ASP A 84 21.82 -0.35 11.21
N ILE A 85 21.72 -1.35 12.07
CA ILE A 85 22.86 -1.85 12.88
C ILE A 85 23.94 -2.52 12.04
N LEU A 86 23.56 -3.16 10.92
CA LEU A 86 24.50 -3.90 10.09
C LEU A 86 25.30 -2.95 9.18
N LYS A 87 26.52 -2.62 9.59
CA LYS A 87 27.47 -1.82 8.82
C LYS A 87 27.91 -2.58 7.57
N GLY A 88 27.61 -2.04 6.38
CA GLY A 88 28.18 -2.53 5.13
C GLY A 88 27.21 -2.92 4.02
N GLY A 89 25.93 -2.60 4.13
CA GLY A 89 24.95 -2.79 3.04
C GLY A 89 24.54 -4.23 2.76
N HIS A 90 24.98 -5.20 3.57
CA HIS A 90 24.53 -6.57 3.52
C HIS A 90 23.49 -6.81 4.60
N PHE A 91 22.29 -7.10 4.14
CA PHE A 91 21.21 -7.59 4.98
C PHE A 91 21.53 -9.03 5.41
N ASP A 92 22.28 -9.20 6.48
CA ASP A 92 22.43 -10.50 7.12
C ASP A 92 21.25 -10.75 8.07
N PHE A 93 20.08 -10.59 7.49
CA PHE A 93 18.83 -10.89 8.12
C PHE A 93 18.70 -12.41 8.12
N PRO A 94 18.74 -13.08 9.26
CA PRO A 94 18.00 -14.29 9.32
C PRO A 94 16.56 -13.85 9.15
N ILE A 95 16.02 -13.96 7.95
CA ILE A 95 14.58 -13.92 7.76
C ILE A 95 14.05 -15.20 8.42
N ASN A 96 14.31 -15.34 9.67
CA ASN A 96 13.52 -16.09 10.57
C ASN A 96 12.26 -15.26 10.69
N SER A 97 11.34 -15.47 9.77
CA SER A 97 9.88 -15.26 9.81
C SER A 97 9.25 -14.47 10.98
N SER A 98 10.05 -13.94 11.90
CA SER A 98 9.53 -13.38 13.14
C SER A 98 8.67 -12.15 12.94
N PHE A 99 8.89 -11.34 11.90
CA PHE A 99 8.10 -10.13 11.63
C PHE A 99 7.11 -10.28 10.49
N ILE A 100 7.07 -11.42 9.81
CA ILE A 100 6.08 -11.73 8.77
C ILE A 100 5.02 -12.63 9.38
N TYR A 101 3.80 -12.12 9.45
CA TYR A 101 2.65 -12.87 9.94
C TYR A 101 1.99 -13.60 8.78
N GLN A 102 1.78 -14.90 8.95
CA GLN A 102 1.01 -15.71 8.03
C GLN A 102 -0.47 -15.60 8.40
N MET A 103 -1.26 -14.88 7.58
CA MET A 103 -2.71 -14.74 7.76
C MET A 103 -3.47 -15.91 7.12
N SER A 104 -2.95 -16.46 6.03
CA SER A 104 -3.43 -17.67 5.35
C SER A 104 -2.30 -18.27 4.52
N ASP A 105 -2.58 -19.35 3.79
CA ASP A 105 -1.58 -19.98 2.89
C ASP A 105 -1.09 -19.03 1.80
N TYR A 106 -1.90 -18.03 1.44
CA TYR A 106 -1.62 -17.09 0.36
C TYR A 106 -1.45 -15.64 0.81
N LEU A 107 -1.78 -15.29 2.05
CA LEU A 107 -1.75 -13.92 2.55
C LEU A 107 -0.84 -13.78 3.76
N HIS A 108 0.11 -12.87 3.68
CA HIS A 108 1.07 -12.56 4.73
C HIS A 108 1.08 -11.05 4.99
N PHE A 109 1.51 -10.68 6.19
CA PHE A 109 1.45 -9.29 6.65
C PHE A 109 2.68 -8.90 7.46
N ILE A 110 3.17 -7.67 7.28
CA ILE A 110 4.16 -7.02 8.13
C ILE A 110 3.51 -5.80 8.76
N PRO A 111 3.35 -5.75 10.09
CA PRO A 111 2.70 -4.65 10.78
C PRO A 111 3.59 -3.42 10.92
N SER A 112 2.94 -2.27 10.98
CA SER A 112 3.51 -0.99 11.35
C SER A 112 3.50 -0.76 12.87
N VAL A 113 4.18 0.29 13.31
CA VAL A 113 4.15 0.84 14.68
C VAL A 113 4.21 2.35 14.63
N VAL A 114 3.69 3.01 15.69
CA VAL A 114 3.67 4.46 15.78
C VAL A 114 5.07 5.07 15.78
N GLU A 115 6.05 4.33 16.27
CA GLU A 115 7.45 4.75 16.35
C GLU A 115 8.10 4.94 14.97
N LEU A 116 7.48 4.51 13.87
CA LEU A 116 7.91 4.87 12.53
C LEU A 116 7.95 6.39 12.29
N TYR A 117 7.23 7.19 13.09
CA TYR A 117 7.38 8.64 13.10
C TYR A 117 8.78 9.11 13.46
N TRP A 118 9.54 8.34 14.24
CA TRP A 118 10.91 8.71 14.63
C TRP A 118 11.88 8.72 13.44
N LEU A 119 11.54 8.02 12.35
CA LEU A 119 12.32 8.08 11.11
C LEU A 119 12.37 9.51 10.53
N GLU A 120 11.37 10.34 10.86
CA GLU A 120 11.29 11.72 10.42
C GLU A 120 12.09 12.68 11.33
N LEU A 121 12.40 12.26 12.56
CA LEU A 121 13.03 13.09 13.61
C LEU A 121 14.56 12.99 13.61
N GLU A 122 15.22 12.61 12.51
CA GLU A 122 16.67 12.50 12.40
C GLU A 122 17.34 11.46 13.32
N VAL A 123 16.56 10.58 13.94
CA VAL A 123 17.07 9.50 14.78
C VAL A 123 17.74 8.41 13.95
N PHE A 124 17.28 8.25 12.71
CA PHE A 124 17.80 7.26 11.76
C PHE A 124 18.55 7.94 10.60
N ASP A 125 19.54 7.22 10.04
CA ASP A 125 20.18 7.62 8.80
C ASP A 125 19.18 7.55 7.63
N LYS A 126 18.71 8.70 7.17
CA LYS A 126 17.71 8.83 6.11
C LYS A 126 18.14 8.13 4.82
N GLU A 127 19.43 8.13 4.49
CA GLU A 127 19.93 7.43 3.29
C GLU A 127 19.77 5.91 3.43
N LYS A 128 20.00 5.35 4.60
CA LYS A 128 19.74 3.93 4.85
C LYS A 128 18.25 3.61 4.74
N VAL A 129 17.36 4.45 5.32
CA VAL A 129 15.91 4.27 5.21
C VAL A 129 15.45 4.27 3.75
N LYS A 130 16.03 5.13 2.90
CA LYS A 130 15.71 5.18 1.46
C LYS A 130 16.02 3.87 0.72
N HIS A 131 17.00 3.09 1.16
CA HIS A 131 17.40 1.83 0.54
C HIS A 131 16.83 0.59 1.24
N PHE A 132 16.16 0.77 2.37
CA PHE A 132 15.70 -0.33 3.21
C PHE A 132 14.73 -1.28 2.51
N ILE A 133 13.67 -0.77 1.88
CA ILE A 133 12.66 -1.61 1.22
C ILE A 133 13.26 -2.36 0.03
N GLN A 134 14.13 -1.73 -0.74
CA GLN A 134 14.83 -2.39 -1.84
C GLN A 134 15.66 -3.58 -1.33
N ALA A 135 16.40 -3.39 -0.24
CA ALA A 135 17.18 -4.45 0.38
C ALA A 135 16.29 -5.57 0.95
N LEU A 136 15.17 -5.21 1.59
CA LEU A 136 14.19 -6.15 2.12
C LEU A 136 13.59 -7.04 1.00
N LEU A 137 13.15 -6.42 -0.10
CA LEU A 137 12.61 -7.13 -1.26
C LEU A 137 13.65 -8.02 -1.92
N GLY A 138 14.88 -7.51 -2.11
CA GLY A 138 15.98 -8.27 -2.69
C GLY A 138 16.32 -9.53 -1.86
N LYS A 139 16.30 -9.41 -0.53
CA LYS A 139 16.51 -10.56 0.35
C LYS A 139 15.38 -11.58 0.24
N MET A 140 14.12 -11.12 0.15
CA MET A 140 12.97 -12.01 -0.03
C MET A 140 13.01 -12.76 -1.36
N GLU A 141 13.40 -12.12 -2.46
CA GLU A 141 13.51 -12.76 -3.77
C GLU A 141 14.54 -13.90 -3.80
N HIS A 142 15.61 -13.77 -3.04
CA HIS A 142 16.65 -14.80 -2.96
C HIS A 142 16.36 -15.88 -1.91
N SER A 143 15.26 -15.74 -1.15
CA SER A 143 14.88 -16.69 -0.12
C SER A 143 13.98 -17.79 -0.67
N LYS A 144 14.33 -19.06 -0.40
CA LYS A 144 13.45 -20.20 -0.72
C LYS A 144 12.16 -20.21 0.13
N LEU A 145 12.15 -19.49 1.25
CA LEU A 145 11.01 -19.45 2.19
C LEU A 145 9.95 -18.43 1.76
N TYR A 146 10.36 -17.34 1.10
CA TYR A 146 9.51 -16.20 0.79
C TYR A 146 9.33 -16.00 -0.72
N ASN A 147 8.66 -16.96 -1.34
CA ASN A 147 8.33 -16.88 -2.77
C ASN A 147 7.00 -16.15 -2.96
N PHE A 148 6.98 -14.83 -2.69
CA PHE A 148 5.80 -14.00 -2.94
C PHE A 148 5.67 -13.66 -4.43
N ASP A 149 4.45 -13.75 -4.96
CA ASP A 149 4.12 -13.27 -6.30
C ASP A 149 4.05 -11.74 -6.29
N TYR A 150 3.40 -11.17 -5.24
CA TYR A 150 3.13 -9.75 -5.09
C TYR A 150 3.40 -9.25 -3.68
N VAL A 151 3.91 -8.01 -3.59
CA VAL A 151 4.02 -7.25 -2.35
C VAL A 151 3.21 -5.97 -2.49
N PHE A 152 2.29 -5.74 -1.56
CA PHE A 152 1.47 -4.53 -1.48
C PHE A 152 1.95 -3.66 -0.32
N PHE A 153 2.15 -2.38 -0.58
CA PHE A 153 2.50 -1.38 0.42
C PHE A 153 1.33 -0.43 0.68
N ASP A 154 0.88 -0.36 1.95
CA ASP A 154 -0.01 0.70 2.41
C ASP A 154 0.82 1.88 2.88
N SER A 155 0.79 2.99 2.11
CA SER A 155 1.68 4.12 2.33
C SER A 155 0.98 5.27 3.07
N PRO A 156 1.72 6.03 3.90
CA PRO A 156 1.18 7.19 4.62
C PRO A 156 0.70 8.30 3.66
N PRO A 157 -0.08 9.27 4.16
CA PRO A 157 -0.56 10.40 3.36
C PRO A 157 0.49 11.50 3.15
N ASN A 158 1.72 11.27 3.53
CA ASN A 158 2.84 12.21 3.43
C ASN A 158 4.07 11.55 2.79
N PHE A 159 4.98 12.38 2.31
CA PHE A 159 6.21 11.91 1.70
C PHE A 159 7.32 11.84 2.75
N THR A 160 7.65 10.63 3.17
CA THR A 160 8.66 10.31 4.17
C THR A 160 9.88 9.61 3.53
N ALA A 161 10.98 9.43 4.27
CA ALA A 161 12.10 8.63 3.80
C ALA A 161 11.69 7.17 3.51
N LEU A 162 10.77 6.63 4.31
CA LEU A 162 10.21 5.29 4.08
C LEU A 162 9.30 5.26 2.85
N SER A 163 8.47 6.30 2.62
CA SER A 163 7.69 6.44 1.38
C SER A 163 8.60 6.49 0.15
N TYR A 164 9.71 7.24 0.23
CA TYR A 164 10.74 7.24 -0.81
C TYR A 164 11.22 5.81 -1.11
N SER A 165 11.59 5.08 -0.06
CA SER A 165 12.09 3.70 -0.18
C SER A 165 11.08 2.78 -0.89
N VAL A 166 9.80 2.87 -0.51
CA VAL A 166 8.70 2.12 -1.12
C VAL A 166 8.52 2.48 -2.60
N LEU A 167 8.39 3.78 -2.89
CA LEU A 167 8.01 4.25 -4.23
C LEU A 167 9.14 4.06 -5.25
N SER A 168 10.41 4.22 -4.83
CA SER A 168 11.56 4.05 -5.72
C SER A 168 11.76 2.61 -6.18
N CYS A 169 11.23 1.62 -5.47
CA CYS A 169 11.33 0.20 -5.85
C CYS A 169 9.98 -0.43 -6.26
N SER A 170 8.90 0.37 -6.35
CA SER A 170 7.59 -0.13 -6.75
C SER A 170 7.48 -0.36 -8.26
N SER A 171 6.97 -1.54 -8.64
CA SER A 171 6.67 -1.86 -10.05
C SER A 171 5.45 -1.09 -10.54
N LEU A 172 4.51 -0.79 -9.63
CA LEU A 172 3.28 -0.05 -9.90
C LEU A 172 2.92 0.83 -8.70
N ILE A 173 2.54 2.07 -8.97
CA ILE A 173 2.00 3.00 -7.99
C ILE A 173 0.50 3.18 -8.26
N LEU A 174 -0.34 2.81 -7.30
CA LEU A 174 -1.79 2.99 -7.32
C LEU A 174 -2.18 4.28 -6.61
N ILE A 175 -2.95 5.11 -7.28
CA ILE A 175 -3.43 6.41 -6.77
C ILE A 175 -4.96 6.39 -6.73
N PRO A 176 -5.58 5.96 -5.61
CA PRO A 176 -7.01 6.10 -5.43
C PRO A 176 -7.38 7.57 -5.24
N VAL A 177 -8.34 8.08 -6.01
CA VAL A 177 -8.85 9.44 -5.91
C VAL A 177 -10.35 9.47 -5.62
N ASN A 178 -10.79 10.37 -4.76
CA ASN A 178 -12.21 10.60 -4.57
C ASN A 178 -12.76 11.43 -5.73
N PRO A 179 -14.02 11.22 -6.16
CA PRO A 179 -14.65 12.05 -7.16
C PRO A 179 -15.03 13.42 -6.57
N ASP A 180 -14.09 14.35 -6.56
CA ASP A 180 -14.26 15.71 -6.08
C ASP A 180 -13.45 16.72 -6.92
N VAL A 181 -13.72 18.01 -6.71
CA VAL A 181 -13.15 19.14 -7.49
C VAL A 181 -11.61 19.18 -7.47
N PHE A 182 -11.00 18.54 -6.48
CA PHE A 182 -9.53 18.55 -6.30
C PHE A 182 -8.86 17.32 -6.89
N ALA A 183 -9.63 16.34 -7.38
CA ALA A 183 -9.09 15.07 -7.87
C ALA A 183 -8.05 15.28 -8.98
N SER A 184 -8.41 15.96 -10.06
CA SER A 184 -7.55 16.17 -11.23
C SER A 184 -6.31 17.02 -10.91
N ARG A 185 -6.48 18.10 -10.14
CA ARG A 185 -5.35 18.98 -9.73
C ARG A 185 -4.42 18.26 -8.76
N GLY A 186 -4.99 17.48 -7.84
CA GLY A 186 -4.22 16.70 -6.86
C GLY A 186 -3.32 15.65 -7.50
N ILE A 187 -3.75 15.05 -8.62
CA ILE A 187 -2.93 14.08 -9.38
C ILE A 187 -1.65 14.76 -9.89
N GLY A 188 -1.78 15.89 -10.58
CA GLY A 188 -0.62 16.62 -11.11
C GLY A 188 0.38 17.01 -10.02
N LEU A 189 -0.10 17.69 -8.99
CA LEU A 189 0.76 18.12 -7.86
C LEU A 189 1.45 16.95 -7.18
N MET A 190 0.78 15.80 -7.05
CA MET A 190 1.36 14.62 -6.43
C MET A 190 2.44 14.00 -7.31
N VAL A 191 2.19 13.83 -8.60
CA VAL A 191 3.17 13.24 -9.53
C VAL A 191 4.40 14.13 -9.67
N ASP A 192 4.21 15.44 -9.80
CA ASP A 192 5.33 16.40 -9.85
C ASP A 192 6.13 16.39 -8.56
N GLY A 193 5.45 16.34 -7.41
CA GLY A 193 6.10 16.22 -6.10
C GLY A 193 6.91 14.93 -5.95
N LEU A 194 6.44 13.82 -6.49
CA LEU A 194 7.18 12.55 -6.50
C LEU A 194 8.41 12.63 -7.40
N ARG A 195 8.26 13.13 -8.63
CA ARG A 195 9.38 13.30 -9.59
C ARG A 195 10.49 14.18 -9.04
N TYR A 196 10.11 15.28 -8.38
CA TYR A 196 11.09 16.20 -7.79
C TYR A 196 11.86 15.59 -6.61
N ARG A 197 11.25 14.67 -5.86
CA ARG A 197 11.82 14.13 -4.63
C ARG A 197 12.50 12.78 -4.78
N ILE A 198 12.17 12.02 -5.83
CA ILE A 198 12.78 10.73 -6.11
C ILE A 198 13.79 10.90 -7.24
N GLU A 199 15.07 10.95 -6.89
CA GLU A 199 16.17 11.08 -7.85
C GLU A 199 17.18 9.95 -7.66
N PRO A 200 17.57 9.26 -8.76
CA PRO A 200 17.02 9.40 -10.11
C PRO A 200 15.59 8.89 -10.19
N TRP A 201 14.74 9.55 -11.01
CA TRP A 201 13.35 9.13 -11.20
C TRP A 201 13.28 7.77 -11.92
N PRO A 202 12.80 6.70 -11.28
CA PRO A 202 12.78 5.36 -11.88
C PRO A 202 11.67 5.21 -12.94
N ASN A 203 10.86 6.25 -13.16
CA ASN A 203 9.69 6.28 -14.03
C ASN A 203 8.76 5.06 -13.84
N PRO A 204 8.27 4.83 -12.60
CA PRO A 204 7.41 3.68 -12.32
C PRO A 204 6.11 3.78 -13.11
N LYS A 205 5.43 2.67 -13.29
CA LYS A 205 4.06 2.66 -13.79
C LYS A 205 3.15 3.26 -12.74
N ILE A 206 2.32 4.24 -13.13
CA ILE A 206 1.37 4.92 -12.24
C ILE A 206 -0.04 4.69 -12.75
N ALA A 207 -0.95 4.31 -11.87
CA ALA A 207 -2.35 4.13 -12.21
C ALA A 207 -3.26 4.91 -11.27
N VAL A 208 -4.13 5.73 -11.84
CA VAL A 208 -5.14 6.51 -11.13
C VAL A 208 -6.50 5.89 -11.34
N PHE A 209 -7.30 5.77 -10.30
CA PHE A 209 -8.66 5.26 -10.39
C PHE A 209 -9.58 5.91 -9.34
N MET A 210 -10.88 5.91 -9.62
CA MET A 210 -11.89 6.49 -8.73
C MET A 210 -12.20 5.55 -7.57
N ASN A 211 -12.12 6.09 -6.35
CA ASN A 211 -12.54 5.42 -5.12
C ASN A 211 -13.59 6.27 -4.38
N LYS A 212 -14.42 5.64 -3.58
CA LYS A 212 -15.53 6.28 -2.86
C LYS A 212 -16.50 7.04 -3.79
N ALA A 213 -16.77 6.44 -4.93
CA ALA A 213 -17.67 7.00 -5.92
C ALA A 213 -19.13 6.89 -5.48
N LYS A 214 -19.91 7.93 -5.75
CA LYS A 214 -21.34 7.92 -5.45
C LYS A 214 -22.11 7.14 -6.53
N GLU A 215 -22.89 6.19 -6.11
CA GLU A 215 -23.83 5.42 -6.94
C GLU A 215 -25.28 5.80 -6.61
N ARG A 216 -26.14 5.76 -7.63
CA ARG A 216 -27.59 5.78 -7.49
C ARG A 216 -28.18 4.62 -8.28
N VAL A 217 -28.92 3.75 -7.60
CA VAL A 217 -29.57 2.56 -8.22
C VAL A 217 -28.56 1.73 -9.04
N GLY A 218 -27.37 1.47 -8.48
CA GLY A 218 -26.33 0.66 -9.13
C GLY A 218 -25.61 1.34 -10.30
N GLN A 219 -25.87 2.63 -10.56
CA GLN A 219 -25.19 3.40 -11.61
C GLN A 219 -24.38 4.55 -11.01
N MET A 220 -23.23 4.84 -11.61
CA MET A 220 -22.41 6.00 -11.23
C MET A 220 -23.14 7.29 -11.55
N THR A 221 -23.04 8.27 -10.64
CA THR A 221 -23.65 9.58 -10.83
C THR A 221 -22.99 10.32 -12.00
N ARG A 222 -23.72 11.25 -12.65
CA ARG A 222 -23.16 12.12 -13.70
C ARG A 222 -21.96 12.92 -13.19
N GLU A 223 -22.00 13.34 -11.94
CA GLU A 223 -20.92 14.04 -11.26
C GLU A 223 -19.65 13.17 -11.18
N THR A 224 -19.77 11.91 -10.69
CA THR A 224 -18.66 10.96 -10.66
C THR A 224 -18.04 10.77 -12.05
N MET A 225 -18.88 10.62 -13.09
CA MET A 225 -18.40 10.47 -14.45
C MET A 225 -17.72 11.74 -15.01
N GLY A 226 -18.14 12.91 -14.54
CA GLY A 226 -17.47 14.18 -14.82
C GLY A 226 -16.03 14.19 -14.29
N TYR A 227 -15.85 13.89 -13.01
CA TYR A 227 -14.53 13.84 -12.39
C TYR A 227 -13.63 12.76 -12.97
N LEU A 228 -14.19 11.62 -13.42
CA LEU A 228 -13.41 10.61 -14.13
C LEU A 228 -12.82 11.17 -15.42
N ARG A 229 -13.61 11.92 -16.22
CA ARG A 229 -13.12 12.55 -17.44
C ARG A 229 -12.02 13.58 -17.17
N GLU A 230 -12.19 14.40 -16.13
CA GLU A 230 -11.17 15.36 -15.71
C GLU A 230 -9.87 14.69 -15.29
N SER A 231 -9.97 13.57 -14.55
CA SER A 231 -8.81 12.76 -14.16
C SER A 231 -8.12 12.13 -15.36
N ASN A 232 -8.88 11.64 -16.35
CA ASN A 232 -8.33 11.12 -17.61
C ASN A 232 -7.54 12.21 -18.34
N PHE A 233 -8.12 13.41 -18.49
CA PHE A 233 -7.45 14.54 -19.13
C PHE A 233 -6.16 14.94 -18.39
N ALA A 234 -6.19 14.98 -17.05
CA ALA A 234 -5.00 15.27 -16.25
C ALA A 234 -3.90 14.23 -16.46
N CYS A 235 -4.26 12.92 -16.46
CA CYS A 235 -3.30 11.86 -16.72
C CYS A 235 -2.71 11.91 -18.13
N ASP A 236 -3.53 12.23 -19.15
CA ASP A 236 -3.06 12.39 -20.52
C ASP A 236 -2.07 13.54 -20.66
N SER A 237 -2.32 14.68 -19.98
CA SER A 237 -1.38 15.81 -19.93
C SER A 237 -0.05 15.39 -19.32
N ILE A 238 -0.07 14.74 -18.15
CA ILE A 238 1.13 14.28 -17.44
C ILE A 238 1.89 13.22 -18.24
N ARG A 239 1.18 12.36 -18.97
CA ARG A 239 1.79 11.36 -19.87
C ARG A 239 2.55 12.02 -21.01
N ASN A 240 2.02 13.12 -21.57
CA ASN A 240 2.71 13.90 -22.62
C ASN A 240 4.03 14.51 -22.13
N ASP A 241 4.18 14.71 -20.81
CA ASP A 241 5.42 15.15 -20.16
C ASP A 241 6.39 13.98 -19.86
N GLY A 242 6.13 12.79 -20.43
CA GLY A 242 7.01 11.62 -20.36
C GLY A 242 6.86 10.74 -19.10
N VAL A 243 5.78 10.92 -18.33
CA VAL A 243 5.47 10.08 -17.17
C VAL A 243 4.65 8.86 -17.59
N ASN A 244 5.00 7.70 -17.09
CA ASN A 244 4.28 6.47 -17.35
C ASN A 244 3.02 6.38 -16.44
N ILE A 245 1.96 7.10 -16.81
CA ILE A 245 0.72 7.23 -16.03
C ILE A 245 -0.51 6.86 -16.86
N GLU A 246 -1.45 6.18 -16.22
CA GLU A 246 -2.76 5.83 -16.78
C GLU A 246 -3.88 6.20 -15.81
N SER A 247 -5.02 6.61 -16.35
CA SER A 247 -6.28 6.65 -15.60
C SER A 247 -7.13 5.46 -15.99
N TRP A 248 -7.61 4.73 -14.97
CA TRP A 248 -8.41 3.55 -15.19
C TRP A 248 -9.91 3.81 -15.00
N ASP A 249 -10.72 3.12 -15.77
CA ASP A 249 -12.18 3.12 -15.64
C ASP A 249 -12.69 2.22 -14.50
N SER A 250 -11.79 1.70 -13.68
CA SER A 250 -12.13 1.00 -12.44
C SER A 250 -12.63 1.99 -11.41
N ILE A 251 -13.82 1.75 -10.89
CA ILE A 251 -14.48 2.63 -9.92
C ILE A 251 -14.91 1.79 -8.73
N ILE A 252 -14.50 2.20 -7.52
CA ILE A 252 -14.92 1.58 -6.26
C ILE A 252 -15.96 2.50 -5.60
N PRO A 253 -17.16 2.02 -5.29
CA PRO A 253 -18.20 2.85 -4.70
C PRO A 253 -17.95 3.20 -3.23
N ASP A 254 -18.55 4.31 -2.76
CA ASP A 254 -18.57 4.65 -1.34
C ASP A 254 -19.67 3.87 -0.61
N ARG A 255 -19.29 2.71 -0.09
CA ARG A 255 -20.20 1.86 0.68
C ARG A 255 -19.63 1.64 2.08
N VAL A 256 -20.53 1.73 3.08
CA VAL A 256 -20.17 1.44 4.48
C VAL A 256 -19.70 -0.01 4.64
N SER A 257 -20.30 -0.94 3.88
CA SER A 257 -19.92 -2.36 3.88
C SER A 257 -18.45 -2.58 3.43
N ILE A 258 -17.93 -1.80 2.48
CA ILE A 258 -16.51 -1.84 2.08
C ILE A 258 -15.60 -1.49 3.26
N LYS A 259 -15.93 -0.45 4.03
CA LYS A 259 -15.15 -0.06 5.22
C LYS A 259 -15.21 -1.12 6.31
N ARG A 260 -16.37 -1.77 6.49
CA ARG A 260 -16.56 -2.86 7.46
C ARG A 260 -15.92 -4.18 7.03
N ALA A 261 -15.56 -4.33 5.77
CA ALA A 261 -14.91 -5.53 5.24
C ALA A 261 -13.40 -5.62 5.59
N ILE A 262 -12.77 -4.51 6.00
CA ILE A 262 -11.34 -4.52 6.35
C ILE A 262 -11.05 -5.54 7.47
N PRO A 263 -11.74 -5.51 8.63
CA PRO A 263 -11.52 -6.48 9.69
C PRO A 263 -12.18 -7.85 9.41
N GLY A 264 -12.77 -8.08 8.25
CA GLY A 264 -13.39 -9.36 7.89
C GLY A 264 -12.34 -10.44 7.60
N GLN A 265 -12.63 -11.70 7.98
CA GLN A 265 -11.72 -12.82 7.77
C GLN A 265 -11.51 -13.13 6.29
N TYR A 266 -12.56 -13.02 5.46
CA TYR A 266 -12.54 -13.33 4.03
C TYR A 266 -12.84 -12.11 3.18
N PHE A 267 -12.44 -12.17 1.90
CA PHE A 267 -12.83 -11.17 0.93
C PHE A 267 -14.34 -11.30 0.63
N PRO A 268 -15.14 -10.21 0.76
CA PRO A 268 -16.58 -10.29 0.55
C PRO A 268 -16.96 -10.42 -0.93
N ASP A 269 -17.79 -11.43 -1.25
CA ASP A 269 -18.21 -11.73 -2.63
C ASP A 269 -18.95 -10.56 -3.31
N GLU A 270 -19.69 -9.74 -2.52
CA GLU A 270 -20.41 -8.57 -3.05
C GLU A 270 -19.52 -7.52 -3.72
N PHE A 271 -18.21 -7.54 -3.44
CA PHE A 271 -17.24 -6.59 -4.02
C PHE A 271 -16.39 -7.21 -5.13
N GLU A 272 -16.58 -8.49 -5.44
CA GLU A 272 -15.72 -9.21 -6.35
C GLU A 272 -15.60 -8.52 -7.73
N HIS A 273 -16.70 -8.08 -8.31
CA HIS A 273 -16.68 -7.44 -9.62
C HIS A 273 -15.88 -6.12 -9.67
N TYR A 274 -15.86 -5.31 -8.58
CA TYR A 274 -15.05 -4.10 -8.51
C TYR A 274 -13.57 -4.41 -8.44
N PHE A 275 -13.20 -5.33 -7.55
CA PHE A 275 -11.79 -5.70 -7.34
C PHE A 275 -11.26 -6.59 -8.45
N ALA A 276 -12.09 -7.41 -9.08
CA ALA A 276 -11.74 -8.14 -10.29
C ALA A 276 -11.36 -7.19 -11.44
N LYS A 277 -12.18 -6.16 -11.67
CA LYS A 277 -11.88 -5.15 -12.69
C LYS A 277 -10.59 -4.41 -12.40
N LEU A 278 -10.40 -3.96 -11.14
CA LEU A 278 -9.18 -3.29 -10.70
C LEU A 278 -7.96 -4.20 -10.87
N TRP A 279 -8.07 -5.47 -10.45
CA TRP A 279 -6.99 -6.44 -10.58
C TRP A 279 -6.62 -6.75 -12.03
N ASN A 280 -7.59 -6.88 -12.92
CA ASN A 280 -7.31 -7.10 -14.34
C ASN A 280 -6.47 -5.97 -14.93
N ASN A 281 -6.73 -4.71 -14.56
CA ASN A 281 -5.91 -3.58 -14.97
C ASN A 281 -4.49 -3.68 -14.39
N VAL A 282 -4.36 -4.02 -13.09
CA VAL A 282 -3.05 -4.25 -12.44
C VAL A 282 -2.27 -5.35 -13.17
N GLU A 283 -2.92 -6.48 -13.43
CA GLU A 283 -2.27 -7.61 -14.08
C GLU A 283 -1.81 -7.27 -15.50
N ASN A 284 -2.64 -6.57 -16.26
CA ASN A 284 -2.30 -6.15 -17.63
C ASN A 284 -1.09 -5.21 -17.66
N ILE A 285 -1.01 -4.26 -16.74
CA ILE A 285 0.12 -3.31 -16.71
C ILE A 285 1.40 -3.94 -16.17
N LEU A 286 1.31 -5.00 -15.36
CA LEU A 286 2.48 -5.68 -14.77
C LEU A 286 3.01 -6.87 -15.60
N ARG A 287 2.30 -7.26 -16.65
CA ARG A 287 2.82 -8.21 -17.66
C ARG A 287 3.92 -7.58 -18.48
#